data_b705586369a8864e67e678276dc0199b
#
_entry.id   b705586369a8864e67e678276dc0199b
#
_cell.length_a   1.000
_cell.length_b   1.000
_cell.length_c   1.000
_cell.angle_alpha   90.00
_cell.angle_beta   90.00
_cell.angle_gamma   90.00
#
_symmetry.space_group_name_H-M   'P 1'
#
loop_
_entity.id
_entity.type
_entity.pdbx_description
1 polymer ?
#
loop_
_entity_poly.entity_id
_entity_poly.type
_entity_poly.pdbx_seq_one_letter_code
_entity_poly.pdbx_strand_id
1 'polypeptide(L)'
;MTVALTVPHAAPGRRPAPGGSDCSLEPLRQLTTTVPREYVHRSTITEVFLTDWRGTGPGAWTVTAQWPRAHSFYAPAHGMHDPVMLAETVRQTAILLSHVGHDVPLGHPAIWGRLQYSVTPTALALTGAPADLELHVTDHDIVRRAGRLSTMRQMLRIVRDGRYLGSVEGTLSCHTPAVYRRLRGEYADLELALARRLPLPEAVDPALVGRDRATDVVLAPASGRDRWQLRVDTTHPVLFDHPVDHVPGMLMVEAARQAAYAATGPAPSLAAAMDCSFLRYAELDAPCWVRTEAAGRDSAGLPRVAVTVEQHGRPVFTATVTSAPVG
;
A
#
# COMPACT_ATOMS: atom_id res chain seq x y z
N MET A 1 9.09 32.81 11.45
CA MET A 1 10.53 32.50 11.51
C MET A 1 10.70 31.08 11.00
N THR A 2 11.08 30.96 9.74
CA THR A 2 11.25 29.67 9.05
C THR A 2 12.65 29.15 9.36
N VAL A 3 12.77 28.05 10.08
CA VAL A 3 14.05 27.38 10.31
C VAL A 3 14.26 26.38 9.17
N ALA A 4 15.13 26.73 8.22
CA ALA A 4 15.60 25.82 7.20
C ALA A 4 16.60 24.84 7.83
N LEU A 5 16.25 23.56 7.92
CA LEU A 5 17.18 22.49 8.27
C LEU A 5 18.01 22.12 7.05
N THR A 6 19.26 22.58 7.04
CA THR A 6 20.28 22.19 6.06
C THR A 6 20.84 20.82 6.46
N VAL A 7 20.57 19.78 5.67
CA VAL A 7 21.15 18.45 5.84
C VAL A 7 22.50 18.42 5.11
N PRO A 8 23.61 17.98 5.73
CA PRO A 8 24.88 17.84 5.04
C PRO A 8 24.84 16.69 4.03
N HIS A 9 25.30 16.99 2.81
CA HIS A 9 25.43 16.04 1.71
C HIS A 9 26.54 15.02 2.05
N ALA A 10 26.17 13.75 2.21
CA ALA A 10 27.12 12.65 2.20
C ALA A 10 27.49 12.30 0.75
N ALA A 11 28.79 12.19 0.48
CA ALA A 11 29.32 11.89 -0.84
C ALA A 11 28.87 10.50 -1.35
N PRO A 12 28.68 10.30 -2.67
CA PRO A 12 28.26 9.03 -3.24
C PRO A 12 29.36 7.99 -3.10
N GLY A 13 29.04 6.87 -2.47
CA GLY A 13 29.91 5.69 -2.36
C GLY A 13 30.28 5.14 -3.75
N ARG A 14 31.54 4.79 -3.92
CA ARG A 14 32.15 4.25 -5.13
C ARG A 14 31.39 3.01 -5.63
N ARG A 15 31.08 3.01 -6.93
CA ARG A 15 30.67 1.80 -7.68
C ARG A 15 31.76 0.72 -7.59
N PRO A 16 31.45 -0.54 -7.28
CA PRO A 16 32.38 -1.65 -7.53
C PRO A 16 32.44 -1.96 -9.02
N ALA A 17 33.65 -2.26 -9.49
CA ALA A 17 33.95 -2.66 -10.86
C ALA A 17 33.40 -4.07 -11.18
N PRO A 18 33.08 -4.38 -12.46
CA PRO A 18 32.61 -5.72 -12.84
C PRO A 18 33.80 -6.69 -12.90
N GLY A 19 33.75 -7.72 -12.08
CA GLY A 19 34.75 -8.77 -12.11
C GLY A 19 34.31 -10.03 -11.40
N GLY A 20 34.12 -11.13 -12.16
CA GLY A 20 34.27 -12.50 -11.69
C GLY A 20 33.01 -13.15 -11.11
N SER A 21 32.42 -14.03 -11.90
CA SER A 21 31.45 -15.04 -11.50
C SER A 21 31.95 -15.91 -10.35
N ASP A 22 31.40 -15.73 -9.16
CA ASP A 22 31.34 -16.80 -8.18
C ASP A 22 29.93 -16.72 -7.55
N CYS A 23 29.09 -17.68 -7.93
CA CYS A 23 27.71 -17.77 -7.50
C CYS A 23 27.62 -18.49 -6.15
N SER A 24 28.37 -18.06 -5.17
CA SER A 24 28.14 -18.39 -3.78
C SER A 24 27.02 -17.49 -3.26
N LEU A 25 25.86 -18.08 -3.02
CA LEU A 25 24.76 -17.44 -2.30
C LEU A 25 25.29 -17.08 -0.90
N GLU A 26 25.80 -15.84 -0.74
CA GLU A 26 26.05 -15.34 0.60
C GLU A 26 24.71 -15.36 1.37
N PRO A 27 24.71 -15.88 2.61
CA PRO A 27 23.52 -15.82 3.44
C PRO A 27 23.10 -14.35 3.54
N LEU A 28 21.80 -14.10 3.36
CA LEU A 28 21.22 -12.76 3.55
C LEU A 28 21.74 -12.23 4.89
N ARG A 29 22.41 -11.10 4.87
CA ARG A 29 22.89 -10.45 6.11
C ARG A 29 21.69 -10.31 7.03
N GLN A 30 21.81 -10.74 8.28
CA GLN A 30 20.82 -10.39 9.31
C GLN A 30 20.80 -8.86 9.39
N LEU A 31 19.74 -8.28 8.84
CA LEU A 31 19.63 -6.84 8.75
C LEU A 31 19.12 -6.31 10.07
N THR A 32 19.81 -5.32 10.56
CA THR A 32 19.56 -4.72 11.88
C THR A 32 18.92 -3.35 11.76
N THR A 33 18.60 -2.89 10.54
CA THR A 33 18.06 -1.56 10.27
C THR A 33 16.97 -1.64 9.20
N THR A 34 16.16 -0.60 9.10
CA THR A 34 15.27 -0.37 7.96
C THR A 34 16.00 0.35 6.84
N VAL A 35 15.43 0.31 5.62
CA VAL A 35 15.84 1.21 4.54
C VAL A 35 15.56 2.67 4.96
N PRO A 36 16.25 3.68 4.37
CA PRO A 36 15.91 5.09 4.65
C PRO A 36 14.43 5.38 4.33
N ARG A 37 13.73 5.98 5.28
CA ARG A 37 12.29 6.25 5.19
C ARG A 37 11.88 7.10 3.98
N GLU A 38 12.80 7.95 3.51
CA GLU A 38 12.61 8.81 2.34
C GLU A 38 12.42 7.99 1.06
N TYR A 39 13.07 6.81 0.95
CA TYR A 39 12.94 5.92 -0.20
C TYR A 39 11.61 5.16 -0.25
N VAL A 40 10.85 5.18 0.82
CA VAL A 40 9.53 4.53 0.90
C VAL A 40 8.39 5.53 1.13
N HIS A 41 8.69 6.82 1.04
CA HIS A 41 7.78 7.93 1.28
C HIS A 41 7.05 7.77 2.61
N ARG A 42 7.81 7.60 3.71
CA ARG A 42 7.29 7.57 5.07
C ARG A 42 7.95 8.66 5.91
N SER A 43 7.18 9.26 6.81
CA SER A 43 7.69 10.21 7.81
C SER A 43 8.14 9.50 9.08
N THR A 44 7.47 8.40 9.42
CA THR A 44 7.70 7.64 10.64
C THR A 44 8.54 6.41 10.38
N ILE A 45 9.67 6.24 11.08
CA ILE A 45 10.57 5.08 10.91
C ILE A 45 9.86 3.77 11.29
N THR A 46 8.97 3.77 12.27
CA THR A 46 8.21 2.58 12.69
C THR A 46 7.23 2.06 11.64
N GLU A 47 6.92 2.88 10.63
CA GLU A 47 6.07 2.51 9.50
C GLU A 47 6.89 1.99 8.30
N VAL A 48 8.21 1.85 8.44
CA VAL A 48 9.08 1.30 7.39
C VAL A 48 9.27 -0.19 7.63
N PHE A 49 8.74 -1.03 6.73
CA PHE A 49 8.84 -2.49 6.83
C PHE A 49 10.05 -3.06 6.11
N LEU A 50 10.56 -2.35 5.09
CA LEU A 50 11.68 -2.83 4.29
C LEU A 50 13.00 -2.72 5.05
N THR A 51 13.84 -3.73 4.89
CA THR A 51 15.14 -3.83 5.59
C THR A 51 16.33 -3.76 4.64
N ASP A 52 16.23 -4.31 3.42
CA ASP A 52 17.30 -4.24 2.41
C ASP A 52 16.77 -4.49 0.99
N TRP A 53 17.62 -4.26 0.00
CA TRP A 53 17.35 -4.61 -1.39
C TRP A 53 18.65 -4.98 -2.10
N ARG A 54 18.55 -5.84 -3.12
CA ARG A 54 19.66 -6.15 -4.05
C ARG A 54 19.12 -6.42 -5.45
N GLY A 55 19.84 -5.99 -6.46
CA GLY A 55 19.62 -6.41 -7.84
C GLY A 55 20.06 -7.87 -8.02
N THR A 56 19.24 -8.69 -8.66
CA THR A 56 19.53 -10.10 -8.96
C THR A 56 19.68 -10.35 -10.46
N GLY A 57 19.39 -9.35 -11.27
CA GLY A 57 19.50 -9.35 -12.73
C GLY A 57 18.88 -8.08 -13.33
N PRO A 58 18.88 -7.92 -14.65
CA PRO A 58 18.23 -6.81 -15.32
C PRO A 58 16.73 -6.77 -14.99
N GLY A 59 16.26 -5.71 -14.29
CA GLY A 59 14.87 -5.59 -13.86
C GLY A 59 14.42 -6.65 -12.84
N ALA A 60 15.34 -7.29 -12.16
CA ALA A 60 15.06 -8.30 -11.14
C ALA A 60 15.72 -7.95 -9.81
N TRP A 61 14.97 -8.11 -8.72
CA TRP A 61 15.35 -7.64 -7.38
C TRP A 61 14.93 -8.66 -6.31
N THR A 62 15.70 -8.71 -5.24
CA THR A 62 15.25 -9.26 -3.97
C THR A 62 15.20 -8.11 -2.97
N VAL A 63 14.04 -7.91 -2.35
CA VAL A 63 13.81 -6.94 -1.26
C VAL A 63 13.47 -7.73 -0.02
N THR A 64 14.01 -7.34 1.13
CA THR A 64 13.66 -7.96 2.42
C THR A 64 12.82 -7.00 3.25
N ALA A 65 11.94 -7.58 4.06
CA ALA A 65 11.08 -6.83 4.97
C ALA A 65 10.87 -7.61 6.26
N GLN A 66 10.52 -6.90 7.33
CA GLN A 66 10.13 -7.52 8.60
C GLN A 66 8.78 -6.99 9.05
N TRP A 67 7.85 -7.89 9.35
CA TRP A 67 6.59 -7.55 10.00
C TRP A 67 6.68 -7.73 11.50
N PRO A 68 6.28 -6.71 12.27
CA PRO A 68 6.25 -6.81 13.73
C PRO A 68 5.15 -7.80 14.18
N ARG A 69 5.29 -8.35 15.37
CA ARG A 69 4.26 -9.21 15.99
C ARG A 69 2.97 -8.44 16.34
N ALA A 70 3.05 -7.13 16.46
CA ALA A 70 1.92 -6.24 16.68
C ALA A 70 2.15 -4.95 15.92
N HIS A 71 1.09 -4.41 15.36
CA HIS A 71 1.10 -3.13 14.63
C HIS A 71 -0.10 -2.30 15.07
N SER A 72 0.06 -0.98 15.14
CA SER A 72 -0.98 -0.08 15.65
C SER A 72 -2.26 -0.07 14.81
N PHE A 73 -2.14 -0.27 13.49
CA PHE A 73 -3.24 -0.24 12.52
C PHE A 73 -3.46 -1.59 11.82
N TYR A 74 -2.40 -2.22 11.28
CA TYR A 74 -2.45 -3.57 10.72
C TYR A 74 -2.38 -4.60 11.85
N ALA A 75 -3.29 -4.46 12.84
CA ALA A 75 -3.29 -5.30 14.02
C ALA A 75 -3.57 -6.75 13.65
N PRO A 76 -2.77 -7.69 14.17
CA PRO A 76 -3.06 -9.10 14.00
C PRO A 76 -4.43 -9.46 14.57
N ALA A 77 -5.16 -10.29 13.86
CA ALA A 77 -6.45 -10.83 14.29
C ALA A 77 -6.48 -12.35 14.11
N HIS A 78 -7.18 -13.04 14.98
CA HIS A 78 -7.35 -14.50 14.91
C HIS A 78 -6.03 -15.28 14.82
N GLY A 79 -4.97 -14.79 15.46
CA GLY A 79 -3.65 -15.42 15.40
C GLY A 79 -2.92 -15.28 14.07
N MET A 80 -3.32 -14.34 13.22
CA MET A 80 -2.73 -14.09 11.89
C MET A 80 -2.37 -12.62 11.70
N HIS A 81 -1.33 -12.36 10.89
CA HIS A 81 -1.03 -11.02 10.39
C HIS A 81 -2.15 -10.51 9.48
N ASP A 82 -2.40 -9.20 9.51
CA ASP A 82 -3.34 -8.54 8.58
C ASP A 82 -2.79 -8.61 7.14
N PRO A 83 -3.51 -9.21 6.18
CA PRO A 83 -3.05 -9.29 4.79
C PRO A 83 -2.88 -7.92 4.11
N VAL A 84 -3.54 -6.85 4.58
CA VAL A 84 -3.37 -5.50 4.03
C VAL A 84 -1.96 -4.94 4.36
N MET A 85 -1.28 -5.47 5.38
CA MET A 85 0.14 -5.16 5.63
C MET A 85 1.02 -5.55 4.43
N LEU A 86 0.66 -6.61 3.67
CA LEU A 86 1.35 -6.96 2.43
C LEU A 86 1.18 -5.86 1.38
N ALA A 87 -0.02 -5.31 1.22
CA ALA A 87 -0.26 -4.22 0.26
C ALA A 87 0.62 -2.99 0.57
N GLU A 88 0.77 -2.65 1.86
CA GLU A 88 1.68 -1.57 2.28
C GLU A 88 3.15 -1.92 2.04
N THR A 89 3.58 -3.15 2.36
CA THR A 89 4.95 -3.62 2.12
C THR A 89 5.31 -3.53 0.62
N VAL A 90 4.38 -3.91 -0.25
CA VAL A 90 4.55 -3.82 -1.70
C VAL A 90 4.55 -2.37 -2.18
N ARG A 91 3.71 -1.51 -1.59
CA ARG A 91 3.75 -0.07 -1.88
C ARG A 91 5.14 0.50 -1.60
N GLN A 92 5.70 0.19 -0.44
CA GLN A 92 7.06 0.62 -0.09
C GLN A 92 8.10 0.05 -1.05
N THR A 93 7.98 -1.23 -1.42
CA THR A 93 8.89 -1.88 -2.39
C THR A 93 8.87 -1.20 -3.76
N ALA A 94 7.69 -0.89 -4.29
CA ALA A 94 7.58 -0.24 -5.60
C ALA A 94 8.18 1.17 -5.60
N ILE A 95 7.97 1.93 -4.53
CA ILE A 95 8.55 3.27 -4.38
C ILE A 95 10.08 3.17 -4.21
N LEU A 96 10.58 2.29 -3.33
CA LEU A 96 12.02 2.05 -3.17
C LEU A 96 12.67 1.75 -4.51
N LEU A 97 12.17 0.76 -5.25
CA LEU A 97 12.76 0.33 -6.51
C LEU A 97 12.64 1.40 -7.61
N SER A 98 11.62 2.26 -7.57
CA SER A 98 11.57 3.42 -8.47
C SER A 98 12.76 4.36 -8.27
N HIS A 99 13.18 4.56 -7.02
CA HIS A 99 14.34 5.41 -6.69
C HIS A 99 15.68 4.71 -6.97
N VAL A 100 15.88 3.52 -6.38
CA VAL A 100 17.19 2.86 -6.39
C VAL A 100 17.45 2.03 -7.66
N GLY A 101 16.40 1.58 -8.34
CA GLY A 101 16.47 0.75 -9.53
C GLY A 101 16.26 1.51 -10.83
N HIS A 102 15.53 2.62 -10.78
CA HIS A 102 15.14 3.37 -11.98
C HIS A 102 15.51 4.84 -11.93
N ASP A 103 16.30 5.28 -10.96
CA ASP A 103 16.84 6.64 -10.81
C ASP A 103 15.75 7.73 -10.76
N VAL A 104 14.56 7.41 -10.21
CA VAL A 104 13.52 8.42 -9.95
C VAL A 104 13.97 9.31 -8.80
N PRO A 105 14.09 10.63 -8.97
CA PRO A 105 14.51 11.52 -7.89
C PRO A 105 13.53 11.51 -6.71
N LEU A 106 14.03 11.69 -5.49
CA LEU A 106 13.20 11.91 -4.32
C LEU A 106 12.28 13.13 -4.54
N GLY A 107 11.08 13.08 -3.97
CA GLY A 107 10.06 14.12 -4.15
C GLY A 107 9.28 14.04 -5.47
N HIS A 108 9.53 13.03 -6.31
CA HIS A 108 8.69 12.72 -7.44
C HIS A 108 7.48 11.90 -6.99
N PRO A 109 6.23 12.35 -7.28
CA PRO A 109 5.04 11.57 -6.96
C PRO A 109 5.02 10.23 -7.67
N ALA A 110 4.69 9.19 -6.90
CA ALA A 110 4.48 7.84 -7.38
C ALA A 110 3.00 7.47 -7.19
N ILE A 111 2.35 6.99 -8.25
CA ILE A 111 0.90 6.79 -8.30
C ILE A 111 0.62 5.35 -8.71
N TRP A 112 -0.20 4.65 -7.93
CA TRP A 112 -0.69 3.34 -8.29
C TRP A 112 -1.76 3.41 -9.38
N GLY A 113 -1.65 2.54 -10.39
CA GLY A 113 -2.73 2.30 -11.36
C GLY A 113 -3.53 1.07 -10.99
N ARG A 114 -2.84 -0.03 -10.63
CA ARG A 114 -3.45 -1.29 -10.19
C ARG A 114 -2.60 -1.92 -9.09
N LEU A 115 -3.27 -2.59 -8.16
CA LEU A 115 -2.66 -3.47 -7.17
C LEU A 115 -3.51 -4.73 -7.06
N GLN A 116 -2.92 -5.86 -7.37
CA GLN A 116 -3.55 -7.17 -7.18
C GLN A 116 -2.66 -8.00 -6.27
N TYR A 117 -3.22 -8.57 -5.22
CA TYR A 117 -2.50 -9.53 -4.38
C TYR A 117 -3.35 -10.75 -4.06
N SER A 118 -2.67 -11.84 -3.77
CA SER A 118 -3.25 -13.03 -3.14
C SER A 118 -2.28 -13.61 -2.13
N VAL A 119 -2.81 -14.07 -0.99
CA VAL A 119 -2.02 -14.71 0.07
C VAL A 119 -2.55 -16.09 0.39
N THR A 120 -1.65 -16.95 0.87
CA THR A 120 -2.01 -18.23 1.48
C THR A 120 -2.34 -17.97 2.95
N PRO A 121 -3.61 -18.10 3.40
CA PRO A 121 -4.01 -17.70 4.77
C PRO A 121 -3.16 -18.35 5.86
N THR A 122 -2.84 -19.65 5.73
CA THR A 122 -2.01 -20.36 6.71
C THR A 122 -0.59 -19.81 6.85
N ALA A 123 -0.06 -19.16 5.83
CA ALA A 123 1.26 -18.52 5.87
C ALA A 123 1.25 -17.17 6.62
N LEU A 124 0.08 -16.64 6.96
CA LEU A 124 -0.07 -15.43 7.79
C LEU A 124 -0.03 -15.72 9.29
N ALA A 125 -0.01 -16.99 9.72
CA ALA A 125 -0.06 -17.35 11.13
C ALA A 125 1.05 -16.65 11.93
N LEU A 126 0.67 -16.08 13.09
CA LEU A 126 1.63 -15.51 14.02
C LEU A 126 2.54 -16.60 14.60
N THR A 127 3.80 -16.22 14.77
CA THR A 127 4.79 -17.04 15.46
C THR A 127 5.29 -16.32 16.73
N GLY A 128 6.18 -16.94 17.48
CA GLY A 128 6.83 -16.31 18.64
C GLY A 128 7.80 -15.17 18.30
N ALA A 129 8.13 -14.98 17.00
CA ALA A 129 9.06 -13.97 16.49
C ALA A 129 8.39 -13.05 15.46
N PRO A 130 8.98 -11.88 15.14
CA PRO A 130 8.63 -11.11 13.96
C PRO A 130 8.71 -11.96 12.70
N ALA A 131 7.98 -11.59 11.65
CA ALA A 131 7.98 -12.31 10.39
C ALA A 131 8.97 -11.67 9.40
N ASP A 132 10.00 -12.42 9.02
CA ASP A 132 10.95 -12.01 7.97
C ASP A 132 10.43 -12.44 6.60
N LEU A 133 10.43 -11.49 5.66
CA LEU A 133 9.92 -11.67 4.32
C LEU A 133 11.00 -11.44 3.28
N GLU A 134 10.94 -12.23 2.21
CA GLU A 134 11.66 -11.99 0.97
C GLU A 134 10.65 -11.73 -0.16
N LEU A 135 10.83 -10.61 -0.84
CA LEU A 135 10.05 -10.21 -1.99
C LEU A 135 10.93 -10.35 -3.24
N HIS A 136 10.66 -11.37 -4.05
CA HIS A 136 11.31 -11.54 -5.35
C HIS A 136 10.52 -10.76 -6.39
N VAL A 137 11.11 -9.68 -6.89
CA VAL A 137 10.47 -8.70 -7.76
C VAL A 137 11.02 -8.79 -9.16
N THR A 138 10.15 -8.72 -10.16
CA THR A 138 10.51 -8.53 -11.56
C THR A 138 9.77 -7.33 -12.13
N ASP A 139 10.51 -6.47 -12.82
CA ASP A 139 9.97 -5.29 -13.48
C ASP A 139 9.61 -5.61 -14.93
N HIS A 140 8.41 -5.22 -15.34
CA HIS A 140 7.88 -5.44 -16.67
C HIS A 140 7.31 -4.12 -17.24
N ASP A 141 7.11 -4.07 -18.54
CA ASP A 141 6.43 -2.99 -19.24
C ASP A 141 6.98 -1.59 -18.86
N ILE A 142 8.31 -1.51 -18.73
CA ILE A 142 8.99 -0.28 -18.32
C ILE A 142 8.90 0.75 -19.44
N VAL A 143 8.16 1.83 -19.21
CA VAL A 143 8.07 2.97 -20.11
C VAL A 143 8.88 4.13 -19.56
N ARG A 144 9.78 4.68 -20.39
CA ARG A 144 10.55 5.88 -20.07
C ARG A 144 10.13 7.04 -20.95
N ARG A 145 10.06 8.23 -20.39
CA ARG A 145 9.82 9.49 -21.13
C ARG A 145 10.95 10.46 -20.79
N ALA A 146 11.58 11.00 -21.82
CA ALA A 146 12.78 11.85 -21.67
C ALA A 146 13.84 11.20 -20.77
N GLY A 147 14.10 9.90 -20.94
CA GLY A 147 15.08 9.12 -20.18
C GLY A 147 14.66 8.72 -18.76
N ARG A 148 13.52 9.21 -18.24
CA ARG A 148 13.05 8.95 -16.88
C ARG A 148 11.94 7.91 -16.87
N LEU A 149 11.86 7.12 -15.78
CA LEU A 149 10.74 6.20 -15.56
C LEU A 149 9.42 6.98 -15.58
N SER A 150 8.48 6.52 -16.38
CA SER A 150 7.11 7.04 -16.46
C SER A 150 6.11 6.06 -15.88
N THR A 151 6.19 4.78 -16.31
CA THR A 151 5.35 3.70 -15.79
C THR A 151 6.14 2.41 -15.76
N MET A 152 5.80 1.52 -14.83
CA MET A 152 6.27 0.14 -14.80
C MET A 152 5.19 -0.78 -14.20
N ARG A 153 5.25 -2.04 -14.56
CA ARG A 153 4.50 -3.13 -13.92
C ARG A 153 5.48 -3.99 -13.14
N GLN A 154 5.13 -4.34 -11.93
CA GLN A 154 5.92 -5.23 -11.09
C GLN A 154 5.15 -6.50 -10.78
N MET A 155 5.85 -7.62 -10.84
CA MET A 155 5.37 -8.92 -10.37
C MET A 155 6.24 -9.35 -9.19
N LEU A 156 5.59 -9.74 -8.09
CA LEU A 156 6.28 -10.10 -6.87
C LEU A 156 5.84 -11.50 -6.42
N ARG A 157 6.81 -12.32 -6.06
CA ARG A 157 6.61 -13.55 -5.33
C ARG A 157 7.12 -13.34 -3.91
N ILE A 158 6.25 -13.58 -2.93
CA ILE A 158 6.54 -13.33 -1.52
C ILE A 158 6.81 -14.63 -0.81
N VAL A 159 7.90 -14.67 -0.06
CA VAL A 159 8.33 -15.81 0.73
C VAL A 159 8.48 -15.37 2.19
N ARG A 160 8.04 -16.18 3.11
CA ARG A 160 8.22 -16.03 4.55
C ARG A 160 8.81 -17.31 5.12
N ASP A 161 9.93 -17.20 5.83
CA ASP A 161 10.61 -18.36 6.42
C ASP A 161 10.84 -19.51 5.41
N GLY A 162 11.24 -19.19 4.16
CA GLY A 162 11.44 -20.13 3.07
C GLY A 162 10.16 -20.71 2.44
N ARG A 163 8.96 -20.30 2.92
CA ARG A 163 7.66 -20.79 2.42
C ARG A 163 6.94 -19.72 1.62
N TYR A 164 6.23 -20.14 0.57
CA TYR A 164 5.41 -19.24 -0.22
C TYR A 164 4.30 -18.62 0.63
N LEU A 165 4.28 -17.28 0.68
CA LEU A 165 3.23 -16.53 1.35
C LEU A 165 2.19 -16.02 0.36
N GLY A 166 2.59 -15.55 -0.81
CA GLY A 166 1.66 -14.96 -1.75
C GLY A 166 2.33 -14.39 -2.98
N SER A 167 1.52 -13.81 -3.86
CA SER A 167 1.96 -13.09 -5.04
C SER A 167 1.26 -11.76 -5.16
N VAL A 168 1.95 -10.81 -5.81
CA VAL A 168 1.43 -9.47 -6.08
C VAL A 168 1.76 -9.06 -7.50
N GLU A 169 0.83 -8.37 -8.14
CA GLU A 169 1.07 -7.62 -9.37
C GLU A 169 0.60 -6.17 -9.15
N GLY A 170 1.40 -5.21 -9.61
CA GLY A 170 1.06 -3.81 -9.49
C GLY A 170 1.61 -2.97 -10.63
N THR A 171 0.91 -1.86 -10.93
CA THR A 171 1.39 -0.85 -11.88
C THR A 171 1.61 0.46 -11.18
N LEU A 172 2.77 1.06 -11.41
CA LEU A 172 3.19 2.33 -10.84
C LEU A 172 3.50 3.34 -11.94
N SER A 173 3.08 4.58 -11.73
CA SER A 173 3.45 5.73 -12.56
C SER A 173 4.23 6.73 -11.74
N CYS A 174 5.34 7.23 -12.29
CA CYS A 174 6.16 8.26 -11.68
C CYS A 174 6.07 9.55 -12.49
N HIS A 175 5.84 10.67 -11.81
CA HIS A 175 5.70 11.97 -12.46
C HIS A 175 6.74 12.96 -11.92
N THR A 176 7.17 13.88 -12.77
CA THR A 176 7.91 15.04 -12.26
C THR A 176 6.95 15.96 -11.49
N PRO A 177 7.43 16.76 -10.52
CA PRO A 177 6.58 17.73 -9.82
C PRO A 177 5.85 18.69 -10.76
N ALA A 178 6.44 19.05 -11.90
CA ALA A 178 5.81 19.91 -12.90
C ALA A 178 4.63 19.21 -13.61
N VAL A 179 4.81 17.93 -13.97
CA VAL A 179 3.72 17.12 -14.56
C VAL A 179 2.61 16.91 -13.55
N TYR A 180 2.97 16.60 -12.31
CA TYR A 180 2.00 16.43 -11.22
C TYR A 180 1.15 17.70 -11.04
N ARG A 181 1.77 18.86 -10.86
CA ARG A 181 1.04 20.14 -10.74
C ARG A 181 0.13 20.42 -11.93
N ARG A 182 0.58 20.11 -13.15
CA ARG A 182 -0.25 20.28 -14.34
C ARG A 182 -1.48 19.35 -14.34
N LEU A 183 -1.32 18.09 -13.88
CA LEU A 183 -2.41 17.12 -13.81
C LEU A 183 -3.43 17.46 -12.72
N ARG A 184 -2.94 17.95 -11.58
CA ARG A 184 -3.76 18.21 -10.39
C ARG A 184 -4.38 19.61 -10.38
N GLY A 185 -3.78 20.57 -11.12
CA GLY A 185 -4.24 21.97 -11.07
C GLY A 185 -4.13 22.54 -9.65
N GLU A 186 -5.20 23.19 -9.19
CA GLU A 186 -5.27 23.76 -7.83
C GLU A 186 -5.20 22.71 -6.71
N TYR A 187 -5.61 21.46 -6.98
CA TYR A 187 -5.52 20.36 -6.01
C TYR A 187 -4.08 19.90 -5.72
N ALA A 188 -3.07 20.38 -6.46
CA ALA A 188 -1.68 20.15 -6.10
C ALA A 188 -1.17 21.04 -4.97
N ASP A 189 -1.97 22.02 -4.53
CA ASP A 189 -1.67 22.88 -3.40
C ASP A 189 -2.11 22.19 -2.11
N LEU A 190 -1.15 21.72 -1.33
CA LEU A 190 -1.40 20.96 -0.10
C LEU A 190 -2.13 21.80 0.96
N GLU A 191 -1.77 23.08 1.13
CA GLU A 191 -2.40 23.95 2.13
C GLU A 191 -3.87 24.19 1.77
N LEU A 192 -4.13 24.45 0.49
CA LEU A 192 -5.47 24.65 -0.02
C LEU A 192 -6.32 23.37 0.09
N ALA A 193 -5.77 22.21 -0.26
CA ALA A 193 -6.46 20.93 -0.14
C ALA A 193 -6.83 20.61 1.31
N LEU A 194 -5.91 20.83 2.26
CA LEU A 194 -6.17 20.62 3.68
C LEU A 194 -7.15 21.67 4.26
N ALA A 195 -7.12 22.90 3.77
CA ALA A 195 -8.05 23.94 4.21
C ALA A 195 -9.50 23.66 3.76
N ARG A 196 -9.67 23.01 2.62
CA ARG A 196 -10.98 22.64 2.03
C ARG A 196 -11.50 21.28 2.51
N ARG A 197 -10.70 20.50 3.28
CA ARG A 197 -11.12 19.16 3.69
C ARG A 197 -12.44 19.17 4.43
N LEU A 198 -13.25 18.14 4.18
CA LEU A 198 -14.53 17.97 4.88
C LEU A 198 -14.32 17.64 6.36
N PRO A 199 -15.26 18.00 7.22
CA PRO A 199 -15.32 17.50 8.59
C PRO A 199 -15.38 15.97 8.60
N LEU A 200 -14.72 15.36 9.59
CA LEU A 200 -14.71 13.91 9.75
C LEU A 200 -16.09 13.43 10.23
N PRO A 201 -16.80 12.57 9.47
CA PRO A 201 -18.08 12.02 9.91
C PRO A 201 -17.90 10.97 11.02
N GLU A 202 -18.96 10.66 11.76
CA GLU A 202 -18.94 9.59 12.75
C GLU A 202 -18.67 8.22 12.12
N ALA A 203 -17.94 7.35 12.84
CA ALA A 203 -17.66 6.00 12.40
C ALA A 203 -18.90 5.11 12.53
N VAL A 204 -19.01 4.10 11.66
CA VAL A 204 -19.87 2.93 11.97
C VAL A 204 -19.27 2.17 13.16
N ASP A 205 -20.07 1.31 13.79
CA ASP A 205 -19.57 0.41 14.84
C ASP A 205 -18.37 -0.40 14.31
N PRO A 206 -17.21 -0.36 15.00
CA PRO A 206 -16.01 -1.09 14.59
C PRO A 206 -16.26 -2.59 14.33
N ALA A 207 -17.09 -3.24 15.12
CA ALA A 207 -17.41 -4.66 14.97
C ALA A 207 -18.07 -4.97 13.60
N LEU A 208 -18.83 -4.02 13.01
CA LEU A 208 -19.45 -4.20 11.71
C LEU A 208 -18.44 -4.29 10.56
N VAL A 209 -17.24 -3.76 10.76
CA VAL A 209 -16.21 -3.65 9.73
C VAL A 209 -14.93 -4.42 10.08
N GLY A 210 -15.00 -5.28 11.10
CA GLY A 210 -13.87 -6.12 11.55
C GLY A 210 -12.72 -5.29 12.13
N ARG A 211 -13.02 -4.24 12.89
CA ARG A 211 -12.07 -3.42 13.64
C ARG A 211 -12.45 -3.39 15.13
N ASP A 212 -11.46 -3.13 15.97
CA ASP A 212 -11.66 -3.06 17.43
C ASP A 212 -11.79 -1.61 17.91
N ARG A 213 -11.29 -0.64 17.14
CA ARG A 213 -11.23 0.78 17.53
C ARG A 213 -11.91 1.67 16.49
N ALA A 214 -12.69 2.63 16.95
CA ALA A 214 -13.35 3.60 16.09
C ALA A 214 -12.36 4.48 15.29
N THR A 215 -11.15 4.68 15.80
CA THR A 215 -10.06 5.39 15.10
C THR A 215 -9.61 4.70 13.84
N ASP A 216 -9.73 3.37 13.78
CA ASP A 216 -9.30 2.55 12.64
C ASP A 216 -10.43 2.32 11.62
N VAL A 217 -11.64 2.81 11.94
CA VAL A 217 -12.79 2.69 11.04
C VAL A 217 -12.75 3.80 9.99
N VAL A 218 -12.74 3.40 8.72
CA VAL A 218 -12.70 4.33 7.59
C VAL A 218 -14.06 4.46 6.86
N LEU A 219 -15.13 3.92 7.46
CA LEU A 219 -16.49 4.00 6.95
C LEU A 219 -17.41 4.73 7.93
N ALA A 220 -18.30 5.57 7.40
CA ALA A 220 -19.35 6.26 8.11
C ALA A 220 -20.72 5.83 7.58
N PRO A 221 -21.80 5.91 8.39
CA PRO A 221 -23.14 5.58 7.95
C PRO A 221 -23.57 6.41 6.73
N ALA A 222 -24.30 5.80 5.81
CA ALA A 222 -24.96 6.46 4.71
C ALA A 222 -26.37 5.89 4.52
N SER A 223 -27.21 6.60 3.78
CA SER A 223 -28.53 6.09 3.42
C SER A 223 -28.44 4.92 2.44
N GLY A 224 -29.20 3.86 2.71
CA GLY A 224 -29.23 2.64 1.90
C GLY A 224 -28.41 1.49 2.50
N ARG A 225 -28.72 0.25 2.04
CA ARG A 225 -27.90 -0.92 2.34
C ARG A 225 -26.65 -0.90 1.45
N ASP A 226 -25.60 -1.51 1.93
CA ASP A 226 -24.35 -1.71 1.16
C ASP A 226 -23.70 -0.40 0.64
N ARG A 227 -23.93 0.70 1.38
CA ARG A 227 -23.39 2.02 1.08
C ARG A 227 -22.91 2.74 2.32
N TRP A 228 -21.74 3.36 2.21
CA TRP A 228 -21.09 4.13 3.28
C TRP A 228 -20.49 5.42 2.72
N GLN A 229 -20.25 6.40 3.59
CA GLN A 229 -19.35 7.50 3.29
C GLN A 229 -17.94 7.13 3.74
N LEU A 230 -16.94 7.41 2.91
CA LEU A 230 -15.54 7.27 3.30
C LEU A 230 -15.19 8.27 4.39
N ARG A 231 -14.63 7.81 5.50
CA ARG A 231 -14.05 8.64 6.55
C ARG A 231 -12.60 8.96 6.22
N VAL A 232 -12.33 10.24 5.97
CA VAL A 232 -10.99 10.72 5.64
C VAL A 232 -10.45 11.48 6.84
N ASP A 233 -9.82 10.75 7.77
CA ASP A 233 -9.15 11.33 8.93
C ASP A 233 -7.71 11.72 8.56
N THR A 234 -7.50 12.98 8.24
CA THR A 234 -6.17 13.53 7.89
C THR A 234 -5.19 13.57 9.06
N THR A 235 -5.62 13.18 10.26
CA THR A 235 -4.76 13.06 11.46
C THR A 235 -4.39 11.61 11.78
N HIS A 236 -4.88 10.64 11.00
CA HIS A 236 -4.63 9.22 11.23
C HIS A 236 -3.13 8.89 11.07
N PRO A 237 -2.45 8.36 12.12
CA PRO A 237 -0.99 8.28 12.15
C PRO A 237 -0.36 7.33 11.14
N VAL A 238 -1.13 6.38 10.59
CA VAL A 238 -0.64 5.39 9.62
C VAL A 238 -1.13 5.69 8.20
N LEU A 239 -2.43 5.95 8.02
CA LEU A 239 -3.02 6.20 6.70
C LEU A 239 -2.67 7.60 6.17
N PHE A 240 -2.46 8.57 7.05
CA PHE A 240 -1.94 9.90 6.79
C PHE A 240 -0.62 10.14 7.55
N ASP A 241 0.33 9.23 7.42
CA ASP A 241 1.66 9.31 8.03
C ASP A 241 2.36 10.67 7.77
N HIS A 242 2.01 11.31 6.70
CA HIS A 242 2.38 12.69 6.35
C HIS A 242 1.24 13.39 5.62
N PRO A 243 1.18 14.72 5.63
CA PRO A 243 0.16 15.46 4.90
C PRO A 243 0.25 15.22 3.39
N VAL A 244 -0.90 14.94 2.77
CA VAL A 244 -1.06 14.75 1.32
C VAL A 244 -2.27 15.51 0.81
N ASP A 245 -2.26 15.89 -0.45
CA ASP A 245 -3.26 16.73 -1.11
C ASP A 245 -4.49 15.96 -1.64
N HIS A 246 -4.58 14.66 -1.35
CA HIS A 246 -5.67 13.78 -1.79
C HIS A 246 -5.85 12.61 -0.82
N VAL A 247 -6.91 11.83 -1.03
CA VAL A 247 -7.16 10.61 -0.24
C VAL A 247 -6.10 9.55 -0.58
N PRO A 248 -5.34 9.03 0.42
CA PRO A 248 -4.30 8.03 0.18
C PRO A 248 -4.84 6.73 -0.40
N GLY A 249 -4.07 6.10 -1.31
CA GLY A 249 -4.44 4.81 -1.89
C GLY A 249 -4.65 3.71 -0.85
N MET A 250 -3.85 3.69 0.22
CA MET A 250 -4.01 2.70 1.30
C MET A 250 -5.30 2.90 2.11
N LEU A 251 -5.83 4.12 2.20
CA LEU A 251 -7.15 4.36 2.78
C LEU A 251 -8.26 3.78 1.91
N MET A 252 -8.13 3.83 0.58
CA MET A 252 -9.07 3.18 -0.36
C MET A 252 -9.02 1.65 -0.26
N VAL A 253 -7.82 1.06 -0.13
CA VAL A 253 -7.64 -0.38 0.08
C VAL A 253 -8.29 -0.81 1.39
N GLU A 254 -8.09 -0.06 2.46
CA GLU A 254 -8.73 -0.30 3.75
C GLU A 254 -10.25 -0.17 3.69
N ALA A 255 -10.77 0.84 3.00
CA ALA A 255 -12.21 1.00 2.80
C ALA A 255 -12.82 -0.21 2.07
N ALA A 256 -12.13 -0.73 1.05
CA ALA A 256 -12.57 -1.94 0.37
C ALA A 256 -12.59 -3.17 1.29
N ARG A 257 -11.56 -3.35 2.13
CA ARG A 257 -11.51 -4.43 3.12
C ARG A 257 -12.67 -4.32 4.12
N GLN A 258 -12.89 -3.14 4.70
CA GLN A 258 -13.96 -2.91 5.68
C GLN A 258 -15.34 -3.09 5.07
N ALA A 259 -15.58 -2.54 3.88
CA ALA A 259 -16.85 -2.67 3.19
C ALA A 259 -17.16 -4.12 2.79
N ALA A 260 -16.15 -4.87 2.31
CA ALA A 260 -16.31 -6.29 2.00
C ALA A 260 -16.60 -7.13 3.24
N TYR A 261 -15.94 -6.85 4.38
CA TYR A 261 -16.23 -7.50 5.65
C TYR A 261 -17.68 -7.26 6.07
N ALA A 262 -18.14 -6.01 6.03
CA ALA A 262 -19.54 -5.67 6.36
C ALA A 262 -20.56 -6.37 5.45
N ALA A 263 -20.24 -6.51 4.15
CA ALA A 263 -21.11 -7.16 3.18
C ALA A 263 -21.16 -8.69 3.31
N THR A 264 -20.10 -9.33 3.81
CA THR A 264 -20.04 -10.80 3.99
C THR A 264 -20.63 -11.29 5.31
N GLY A 265 -20.89 -10.36 6.24
CA GLY A 265 -21.46 -10.66 7.55
C GLY A 265 -20.40 -10.88 8.64
N PRO A 266 -20.82 -11.11 9.89
CA PRO A 266 -19.96 -11.01 11.07
C PRO A 266 -19.01 -12.22 11.26
N ALA A 267 -19.00 -13.19 10.35
CA ALA A 267 -18.10 -14.33 10.47
C ALA A 267 -16.63 -13.88 10.30
N PRO A 268 -15.73 -14.28 11.20
CA PRO A 268 -14.33 -13.91 11.09
C PRO A 268 -13.74 -14.31 9.74
N SER A 269 -13.16 -13.35 9.03
CA SER A 269 -12.58 -13.57 7.71
C SER A 269 -11.40 -12.64 7.44
N LEU A 270 -10.51 -13.07 6.54
CA LEU A 270 -9.37 -12.27 6.06
C LEU A 270 -9.58 -11.92 4.58
N ALA A 271 -9.16 -10.73 4.19
CA ALA A 271 -9.09 -10.33 2.79
C ALA A 271 -7.90 -11.06 2.11
N ALA A 272 -8.09 -12.34 1.78
CA ALA A 272 -7.03 -13.21 1.27
C ALA A 272 -6.55 -12.83 -0.13
N ALA A 273 -7.39 -12.14 -0.91
CA ALA A 273 -6.99 -11.55 -2.18
C ALA A 273 -7.75 -10.25 -2.42
N MET A 274 -7.08 -9.32 -3.09
CA MET A 274 -7.68 -8.09 -3.62
C MET A 274 -7.18 -7.82 -5.03
N ASP A 275 -8.07 -7.29 -5.87
CA ASP A 275 -7.75 -6.72 -7.18
C ASP A 275 -8.28 -5.29 -7.20
N CYS A 276 -7.38 -4.32 -7.07
CA CYS A 276 -7.67 -2.90 -6.90
C CYS A 276 -7.27 -2.10 -8.13
N SER A 277 -8.12 -1.18 -8.58
CA SER A 277 -7.82 -0.21 -9.63
C SER A 277 -8.00 1.21 -9.12
N PHE A 278 -6.95 2.02 -9.24
CA PHE A 278 -6.91 3.43 -8.85
C PHE A 278 -7.17 4.26 -10.11
N LEU A 279 -8.41 4.74 -10.27
CA LEU A 279 -8.88 5.31 -11.53
C LEU A 279 -8.66 6.83 -11.59
N ARG A 280 -8.80 7.50 -10.46
CA ARG A 280 -8.70 8.97 -10.32
C ARG A 280 -8.27 9.33 -8.91
N TYR A 281 -7.75 10.53 -8.76
CA TYR A 281 -7.60 11.11 -7.42
C TYR A 281 -8.98 11.30 -6.79
N ALA A 282 -9.07 11.05 -5.50
CA ALA A 282 -10.19 11.45 -4.67
C ALA A 282 -9.75 12.65 -3.83
N GLU A 283 -10.52 13.72 -3.90
CA GLU A 283 -10.20 15.01 -3.31
C GLU A 283 -10.70 15.08 -1.86
N LEU A 284 -10.08 15.95 -1.05
CA LEU A 284 -10.44 16.10 0.35
C LEU A 284 -11.69 16.97 0.57
N ASP A 285 -12.12 17.73 -0.43
CA ASP A 285 -13.18 18.74 -0.37
C ASP A 285 -14.57 18.22 -0.76
N ALA A 286 -14.70 16.94 -1.09
CA ALA A 286 -15.98 16.35 -1.47
C ALA A 286 -16.14 14.93 -0.89
N PRO A 287 -17.39 14.50 -0.56
CA PRO A 287 -17.61 13.17 -0.01
C PRO A 287 -17.32 12.08 -1.04
N CYS A 288 -16.67 11.02 -0.58
CA CYS A 288 -16.54 9.77 -1.32
C CYS A 288 -17.58 8.76 -0.82
N TRP A 289 -18.24 8.07 -1.73
CA TRP A 289 -19.25 7.06 -1.43
C TRP A 289 -18.72 5.68 -1.76
N VAL A 290 -18.74 4.79 -0.78
CA VAL A 290 -18.32 3.39 -0.91
C VAL A 290 -19.57 2.54 -1.09
N ARG A 291 -19.57 1.67 -2.11
CA ARG A 291 -20.65 0.72 -2.38
C ARG A 291 -20.10 -0.68 -2.55
N THR A 292 -20.91 -1.67 -2.16
CA THR A 292 -20.58 -3.07 -2.36
C THR A 292 -21.64 -3.79 -3.18
N GLU A 293 -21.17 -4.78 -3.94
CA GLU A 293 -22.02 -5.71 -4.69
C GLU A 293 -21.41 -7.12 -4.58
N ALA A 294 -22.28 -8.14 -4.49
CA ALA A 294 -21.80 -9.51 -4.51
C ALA A 294 -21.16 -9.83 -5.88
N ALA A 295 -19.93 -10.33 -5.89
CA ALA A 295 -19.18 -10.69 -7.09
C ALA A 295 -19.03 -12.22 -7.26
N GLY A 296 -19.94 -12.99 -6.69
CA GLY A 296 -19.93 -14.45 -6.75
C GLY A 296 -18.88 -15.08 -5.84
N ARG A 297 -18.28 -16.17 -6.30
CA ARG A 297 -17.25 -16.91 -5.59
C ARG A 297 -16.06 -17.15 -6.51
N ASP A 298 -14.88 -17.34 -5.92
CA ASP A 298 -13.70 -17.75 -6.67
C ASP A 298 -13.70 -19.27 -6.97
N SER A 299 -12.63 -19.74 -7.60
CA SER A 299 -12.47 -21.18 -7.93
C SER A 299 -12.35 -22.10 -6.72
N ALA A 300 -12.00 -21.56 -5.55
CA ALA A 300 -11.98 -22.28 -4.28
C ALA A 300 -13.31 -22.17 -3.50
N GLY A 301 -14.31 -21.51 -4.08
CA GLY A 301 -15.61 -21.29 -3.44
C GLY A 301 -15.65 -20.14 -2.43
N LEU A 302 -14.59 -19.34 -2.32
CA LEU A 302 -14.52 -18.21 -1.40
C LEU A 302 -15.38 -17.05 -1.91
N PRO A 303 -16.12 -16.35 -1.03
CA PRO A 303 -16.97 -15.23 -1.43
C PRO A 303 -16.13 -14.06 -1.92
N ARG A 304 -16.64 -13.40 -2.97
CA ARG A 304 -16.07 -12.20 -3.56
C ARG A 304 -17.04 -11.04 -3.47
N VAL A 305 -16.55 -9.88 -3.11
CA VAL A 305 -17.30 -8.63 -3.04
C VAL A 305 -16.63 -7.60 -3.95
N ALA A 306 -17.40 -7.04 -4.86
CA ALA A 306 -16.99 -5.86 -5.62
C ALA A 306 -17.24 -4.61 -4.78
N VAL A 307 -16.27 -3.74 -4.73
CA VAL A 307 -16.31 -2.46 -4.02
C VAL A 307 -16.02 -1.34 -5.00
N THR A 308 -16.85 -0.31 -5.00
CA THR A 308 -16.65 0.91 -5.79
C THR A 308 -16.65 2.11 -4.88
N VAL A 309 -15.62 2.94 -5.01
CA VAL A 309 -15.57 4.27 -4.36
C VAL A 309 -15.81 5.32 -5.43
N GLU A 310 -16.83 6.16 -5.20
CA GLU A 310 -17.26 7.21 -6.11
C GLU A 310 -17.11 8.59 -5.47
N GLN A 311 -16.70 9.55 -6.28
CA GLN A 311 -16.73 10.97 -5.94
C GLN A 311 -17.30 11.75 -7.13
N HIS A 312 -18.17 12.72 -6.90
CA HIS A 312 -18.86 13.49 -7.96
C HIS A 312 -19.57 12.60 -8.99
N GLY A 313 -20.16 11.46 -8.55
CA GLY A 313 -20.85 10.51 -9.42
C GLY A 313 -19.93 9.73 -10.38
N ARG A 314 -18.63 9.72 -10.13
CA ARG A 314 -17.64 8.99 -10.94
C ARG A 314 -16.82 8.04 -10.07
N PRO A 315 -16.54 6.82 -10.53
CA PRO A 315 -15.67 5.91 -9.81
C PRO A 315 -14.24 6.48 -9.78
N VAL A 316 -13.68 6.57 -8.58
CA VAL A 316 -12.29 6.95 -8.32
C VAL A 316 -11.42 5.75 -8.00
N PHE A 317 -12.04 4.70 -7.42
CA PHE A 317 -11.38 3.45 -7.07
C PHE A 317 -12.38 2.29 -7.18
N THR A 318 -11.90 1.14 -7.63
CA THR A 318 -12.65 -0.12 -7.59
C THR A 318 -11.79 -1.24 -7.03
N ALA A 319 -12.41 -2.18 -6.34
CA ALA A 319 -11.73 -3.39 -5.88
C ALA A 319 -12.66 -4.61 -5.96
N THR A 320 -12.06 -5.78 -6.11
CA THR A 320 -12.70 -7.05 -5.81
C THR A 320 -11.96 -7.69 -4.64
N VAL A 321 -12.65 -7.92 -3.54
CA VAL A 321 -12.10 -8.52 -2.32
C VAL A 321 -12.58 -9.98 -2.23
N THR A 322 -11.63 -10.91 -2.07
CA THR A 322 -11.94 -12.32 -1.78
C THR A 322 -11.68 -12.57 -0.30
N SER A 323 -12.70 -13.02 0.41
CA SER A 323 -12.65 -13.26 1.85
C SER A 323 -12.47 -14.75 2.15
N ALA A 324 -11.40 -15.09 2.89
CA ALA A 324 -11.18 -16.43 3.40
C ALA A 324 -11.66 -16.53 4.86
N PRO A 325 -12.43 -17.55 5.24
CA PRO A 325 -12.81 -17.75 6.63
C PRO A 325 -11.57 -18.02 7.49
N VAL A 326 -11.64 -17.59 8.73
CA VAL A 326 -10.63 -17.90 9.77
C VAL A 326 -11.26 -19.00 10.62
N GLY A 327 -10.70 -20.19 10.54
CA GLY A 327 -11.13 -21.36 11.31
C GLY A 327 -10.40 -21.50 12.62
#